data_9362f24c6151298c6762e14c91facc8e
#
_entry.id   9362f24c6151298c6762e14c91facc8e
#
_cell.length_a   1.000
_cell.length_b   1.000
_cell.length_c   1.000
_cell.angle_alpha   90.00
_cell.angle_beta   90.00
_cell.angle_gamma   90.00
#
_symmetry.space_group_name_H-M   'P 1'
#
loop_
_entity.id
_entity.type
_entity.pdbx_description
1 polymer ?
#
loop_
_entity_poly.entity_id
_entity_poly.type
_entity_poly.pdbx_seq_one_letter_code
_entity_poly.pdbx_strand_id
1 'polypeptide(L)'
;MKFLDEVEILVEAGKGGSGCVSFRREKFIPLGGPDGGDGGDGGSVYLKANANLNTLIDFHYNRLYKAARGENGKGSDCAGKKGADLFLDVPIGTEIFDADTHELIGDLTAKEQMQCVAKGGWHGLGNARFKSSTNRSPRQFTSGHPGETRRLKLSLKLLADVGLVGLPNAGKSSLIRAVSAATPKVADYPFTTLQPHLGVVRLEAGRSFVMADVPGLIPGAAEGLGLGINFLKHLDRTRLLLHVLDIQPIDGSDPLKNRALIENELIKYSPELAAKPRWFVLNKIDLLPPEELQKLMQFIKTQLPQHVPVFEISALQRVGTQALCYALGDFLEKIEH
;
A
#
# COMPACT_ATOMS: atom_id res chain seq x y z
N MET A 1 3.89 -13.98 -11.22
CA MET A 1 3.25 -13.59 -9.95
C MET A 1 1.93 -12.92 -10.29
N LYS A 2 0.81 -13.36 -9.73
CA LYS A 2 -0.47 -12.63 -9.84
C LYS A 2 -0.40 -11.43 -8.92
N PHE A 3 -0.62 -10.21 -9.41
CA PHE A 3 -0.94 -9.06 -8.56
C PHE A 3 -2.35 -9.29 -8.02
N LEU A 4 -2.51 -9.23 -6.73
CA LEU A 4 -3.80 -9.30 -6.08
C LEU A 4 -3.98 -7.97 -5.34
N ASP A 5 -4.92 -7.17 -5.83
CA ASP A 5 -5.16 -5.81 -5.32
C ASP A 5 -6.27 -5.78 -4.29
N GLU A 6 -7.12 -6.80 -4.27
CA GLU A 6 -8.19 -6.97 -3.30
C GLU A 6 -8.20 -8.38 -2.75
N VAL A 7 -8.38 -8.50 -1.44
CA VAL A 7 -8.49 -9.78 -0.75
C VAL A 7 -9.39 -9.66 0.46
N GLU A 8 -10.20 -10.67 0.70
CA GLU A 8 -10.97 -10.81 1.93
C GLU A 8 -10.28 -11.77 2.88
N ILE A 9 -10.13 -11.33 4.14
CA ILE A 9 -9.56 -12.11 5.22
C ILE A 9 -10.49 -12.11 6.43
N LEU A 10 -10.42 -13.17 7.22
CA LEU A 10 -11.08 -13.27 8.52
C LEU A 10 -10.02 -13.11 9.62
N VAL A 11 -10.23 -12.15 10.49
CA VAL A 11 -9.36 -11.92 11.65
C VAL A 11 -10.13 -12.24 12.94
N GLU A 12 -9.51 -13.04 13.81
CA GLU A 12 -10.05 -13.41 15.12
C GLU A 12 -9.06 -12.96 16.20
N ALA A 13 -9.45 -12.00 17.01
CA ALA A 13 -8.68 -11.63 18.18
C ALA A 13 -8.77 -12.71 19.26
N GLY A 14 -7.77 -12.78 20.12
CA GLY A 14 -7.67 -13.77 21.16
C GLY A 14 -8.79 -13.62 22.21
N LYS A 15 -9.32 -14.73 22.67
CA LYS A 15 -10.22 -14.76 23.83
C LYS A 15 -9.43 -14.46 25.10
N GLY A 16 -9.99 -13.71 26.05
CA GLY A 16 -9.44 -13.54 27.39
C GLY A 16 -9.39 -14.85 28.16
N GLY A 17 -8.39 -14.99 29.01
CA GLY A 17 -8.27 -16.09 29.95
C GLY A 17 -9.34 -15.98 31.04
N SER A 18 -9.79 -17.10 31.58
CA SER A 18 -10.73 -17.13 32.71
C SER A 18 -10.00 -16.89 34.04
N GLY A 19 -10.66 -16.26 34.97
CA GLY A 19 -10.17 -16.20 36.36
C GLY A 19 -10.12 -17.61 36.98
N CYS A 20 -9.45 -17.71 38.09
CA CYS A 20 -9.28 -18.95 38.86
C CYS A 20 -10.02 -18.90 40.18
N VAL A 21 -10.51 -20.06 40.64
CA VAL A 21 -10.96 -20.28 42.02
C VAL A 21 -9.89 -21.05 42.77
N SER A 22 -9.23 -20.38 43.70
CA SER A 22 -8.22 -20.99 44.56
C SER A 22 -8.31 -20.43 45.96
N PHE A 23 -7.83 -21.21 46.93
CA PHE A 23 -7.77 -20.83 48.35
C PHE A 23 -6.38 -21.14 48.88
N ARG A 24 -5.80 -20.19 49.60
CA ARG A 24 -4.49 -20.33 50.20
C ARG A 24 -4.46 -21.52 51.18
N ARG A 25 -3.53 -22.41 50.98
CA ARG A 25 -3.31 -23.58 51.86
C ARG A 25 -1.82 -23.66 52.16
N GLU A 26 -1.48 -23.49 53.44
CA GLU A 26 -0.11 -23.59 53.93
C GLU A 26 -0.07 -24.48 55.18
N LYS A 27 1.12 -24.93 55.59
CA LYS A 27 1.35 -25.88 56.67
C LYS A 27 0.62 -25.51 57.97
N PHE A 28 0.45 -24.24 58.27
CA PHE A 28 -0.22 -23.75 59.49
C PHE A 28 -1.47 -22.91 59.19
N ILE A 29 -1.92 -22.86 57.93
CA ILE A 29 -3.11 -22.11 57.47
C ILE A 29 -4.01 -23.02 56.64
N PRO A 30 -4.75 -23.97 57.26
CA PRO A 30 -5.58 -24.93 56.53
C PRO A 30 -6.82 -24.30 55.88
N LEU A 31 -7.28 -23.13 56.39
CA LEU A 31 -8.46 -22.41 55.89
C LEU A 31 -8.06 -20.98 55.52
N GLY A 32 -7.13 -20.85 54.53
CA GLY A 32 -6.72 -19.57 54.02
C GLY A 32 -7.82 -18.90 53.17
N GLY A 33 -7.70 -17.60 52.97
CA GLY A 33 -8.63 -16.81 52.16
C GLY A 33 -8.55 -17.15 50.65
N PRO A 34 -9.46 -16.58 49.84
CA PRO A 34 -9.42 -16.73 48.39
C PRO A 34 -8.14 -16.11 47.82
N ASP A 35 -7.46 -16.83 46.95
CA ASP A 35 -6.20 -16.45 46.31
C ASP A 35 -6.17 -16.81 44.80
N GLY A 36 -7.32 -16.98 44.19
CA GLY A 36 -7.39 -17.18 42.74
C GLY A 36 -7.16 -15.90 41.97
N GLY A 37 -6.17 -15.93 41.09
CA GLY A 37 -5.79 -14.78 40.22
C GLY A 37 -6.72 -14.60 39.03
N ASP A 38 -6.62 -13.43 38.43
CA ASP A 38 -7.35 -13.05 37.23
C ASP A 38 -6.75 -13.75 35.98
N GLY A 39 -7.52 -13.89 34.91
CA GLY A 39 -7.01 -14.31 33.62
C GLY A 39 -6.14 -13.22 32.98
N GLY A 40 -5.51 -13.52 31.86
CA GLY A 40 -4.86 -12.54 30.99
C GLY A 40 -5.78 -12.10 29.86
N ASP A 41 -5.62 -10.90 29.36
CA ASP A 41 -6.35 -10.44 28.17
C ASP A 41 -5.96 -11.24 26.93
N GLY A 42 -6.85 -11.35 25.96
CA GLY A 42 -6.55 -11.90 24.65
C GLY A 42 -5.68 -10.96 23.83
N GLY A 43 -4.91 -11.48 22.88
CA GLY A 43 -4.14 -10.69 21.94
C GLY A 43 -5.05 -10.00 20.92
N SER A 44 -4.67 -8.80 20.50
CA SER A 44 -5.34 -8.03 19.44
C SER A 44 -4.68 -8.32 18.09
N VAL A 45 -5.40 -7.98 16.97
CA VAL A 45 -4.87 -8.09 15.62
C VAL A 45 -4.63 -6.69 15.08
N TYR A 46 -3.43 -6.47 14.54
CA TYR A 46 -2.99 -5.22 13.93
C TYR A 46 -2.57 -5.48 12.49
N LEU A 47 -2.92 -4.55 11.60
CA LEU A 47 -2.31 -4.42 10.29
C LEU A 47 -1.21 -3.36 10.36
N LYS A 48 -0.04 -3.66 9.78
CA LYS A 48 1.15 -2.83 9.82
C LYS A 48 1.64 -2.57 8.39
N ALA A 49 1.82 -1.29 8.02
CA ALA A 49 2.34 -0.90 6.72
C ALA A 49 3.84 -1.22 6.60
N ASN A 50 4.20 -1.99 5.58
CA ASN A 50 5.57 -2.38 5.28
C ASN A 50 5.96 -1.92 3.87
N ALA A 51 6.98 -1.06 3.77
CA ALA A 51 7.46 -0.51 2.50
C ALA A 51 8.08 -1.57 1.56
N ASN A 52 8.49 -2.72 2.10
CA ASN A 52 9.11 -3.79 1.30
C ASN A 52 8.09 -4.70 0.61
N LEU A 53 6.80 -4.52 0.91
CA LEU A 53 5.72 -5.31 0.32
C LEU A 53 5.01 -4.50 -0.76
N ASN A 54 4.75 -5.15 -1.92
CA ASN A 54 4.09 -4.53 -3.07
C ASN A 54 2.83 -5.30 -3.52
N THR A 55 2.37 -6.29 -2.75
CA THR A 55 1.25 -7.15 -3.14
C THR A 55 0.57 -7.77 -1.92
N LEU A 56 -0.73 -8.02 -2.03
CA LEU A 56 -1.53 -8.75 -1.03
C LEU A 56 -1.58 -10.27 -1.29
N ILE A 57 -0.67 -10.81 -2.12
CA ILE A 57 -0.75 -12.21 -2.57
C ILE A 57 -0.69 -13.21 -1.43
N ASP A 58 0.04 -12.93 -0.35
CA ASP A 58 0.17 -13.83 0.80
C ASP A 58 -1.18 -14.03 1.50
N PHE A 59 -2.02 -13.01 1.53
CA PHE A 59 -3.36 -13.06 2.08
C PHE A 59 -4.35 -13.86 1.23
N HIS A 60 -4.03 -14.11 -0.03
CA HIS A 60 -4.84 -14.98 -0.88
C HIS A 60 -4.73 -16.47 -0.48
N TYR A 61 -3.54 -16.87 -0.03
CA TYR A 61 -3.29 -18.25 0.40
C TYR A 61 -3.77 -18.49 1.82
N ASN A 62 -3.56 -17.54 2.71
CA ASN A 62 -4.04 -17.58 4.08
C ASN A 62 -5.12 -16.53 4.30
N ARG A 63 -6.35 -17.00 4.56
CA ARG A 63 -7.50 -16.10 4.75
C ARG A 63 -7.97 -16.02 6.20
N LEU A 64 -7.37 -16.78 7.10
CA LEU A 64 -7.75 -16.82 8.50
C LEU A 64 -6.54 -16.52 9.39
N TYR A 65 -6.67 -15.49 10.20
CA TYR A 65 -5.64 -15.04 11.13
C TYR A 65 -6.18 -14.97 12.54
N LYS A 66 -5.51 -15.65 13.48
CA LYS A 66 -5.94 -15.73 14.88
C LYS A 66 -4.84 -15.25 15.81
N ALA A 67 -5.17 -14.28 16.68
CA ALA A 67 -4.28 -13.87 17.75
C ALA A 67 -4.34 -14.85 18.93
N ALA A 68 -3.33 -14.83 19.77
CA ALA A 68 -3.21 -15.73 20.90
C ALA A 68 -4.26 -15.42 21.98
N ARG A 69 -4.80 -16.46 22.59
CA ARG A 69 -5.67 -16.32 23.77
C ARG A 69 -4.86 -15.92 25.00
N GLY A 70 -5.49 -15.22 25.94
CA GLY A 70 -4.94 -15.02 27.26
C GLY A 70 -4.89 -16.32 28.09
N GLU A 71 -3.89 -16.43 28.95
CA GLU A 71 -3.79 -17.54 29.88
C GLU A 71 -4.84 -17.40 31.00
N ASN A 72 -5.30 -18.53 31.51
CA ASN A 72 -6.18 -18.53 32.69
C ASN A 72 -5.38 -18.13 33.94
N GLY A 73 -6.04 -17.50 34.90
CA GLY A 73 -5.49 -17.24 36.23
C GLY A 73 -5.12 -18.54 36.94
N LYS A 74 -4.22 -18.42 37.89
CA LYS A 74 -3.73 -19.52 38.73
C LYS A 74 -3.92 -19.21 40.20
N GLY A 75 -3.70 -20.19 41.07
CA GLY A 75 -3.67 -19.98 42.51
C GLY A 75 -2.53 -19.06 42.94
N SER A 76 -2.50 -18.71 44.22
CA SER A 76 -1.50 -17.81 44.82
C SER A 76 -1.50 -16.40 44.21
N ASP A 77 -2.69 -15.91 43.87
CA ASP A 77 -2.95 -14.58 43.26
C ASP A 77 -2.17 -14.35 41.96
N CYS A 78 -1.84 -15.42 41.24
CA CYS A 78 -1.11 -15.34 39.99
C CYS A 78 -2.06 -15.07 38.84
N ALA A 79 -1.95 -13.86 38.21
CA ALA A 79 -2.67 -13.52 37.02
C ALA A 79 -2.13 -14.31 35.80
N GLY A 80 -3.02 -14.65 34.86
CA GLY A 80 -2.65 -15.21 33.57
C GLY A 80 -1.91 -14.18 32.69
N LYS A 81 -0.99 -14.66 31.86
CA LYS A 81 -0.30 -13.80 30.89
C LYS A 81 -1.25 -13.33 29.79
N LYS A 82 -1.08 -12.08 29.32
CA LYS A 82 -1.75 -11.57 28.14
C LYS A 82 -1.37 -12.40 26.92
N GLY A 83 -2.34 -12.71 26.04
CA GLY A 83 -2.09 -13.31 24.74
C GLY A 83 -1.23 -12.37 23.87
N ALA A 84 -0.35 -12.96 23.06
CA ALA A 84 0.46 -12.17 22.13
C ALA A 84 -0.43 -11.52 21.08
N ASP A 85 -0.16 -10.24 20.81
CA ASP A 85 -0.79 -9.50 19.73
C ASP A 85 -0.26 -10.04 18.38
N LEU A 86 -1.12 -10.05 17.35
CA LEU A 86 -0.77 -10.49 16.00
C LEU A 86 -0.60 -9.29 15.12
N PHE A 87 0.57 -9.18 14.48
CA PHE A 87 0.88 -8.15 13.50
C PHE A 87 0.91 -8.78 12.11
N LEU A 88 0.16 -8.20 11.19
CA LEU A 88 0.09 -8.62 9.80
C LEU A 88 0.66 -7.50 8.94
N ASP A 89 1.76 -7.78 8.26
CA ASP A 89 2.40 -6.82 7.37
C ASP A 89 1.62 -6.71 6.06
N VAL A 90 1.27 -5.48 5.68
CA VAL A 90 0.59 -5.16 4.43
C VAL A 90 1.36 -4.07 3.67
N PRO A 91 1.23 -3.98 2.33
CA PRO A 91 1.83 -2.89 1.56
C PRO A 91 1.34 -1.52 2.03
N ILE A 92 2.19 -0.50 1.84
CA ILE A 92 1.77 0.91 2.00
C ILE A 92 0.66 1.21 0.98
N GLY A 93 -0.36 1.97 1.38
CA GLY A 93 -1.53 2.30 0.55
C GLY A 93 -2.62 1.23 0.58
N THR A 94 -2.58 0.32 1.57
CA THR A 94 -3.66 -0.62 1.80
C THR A 94 -4.80 0.05 2.54
N GLU A 95 -5.97 0.11 1.92
CA GLU A 95 -7.25 0.47 2.56
C GLU A 95 -7.86 -0.77 3.19
N ILE A 96 -8.40 -0.57 4.39
CA ILE A 96 -9.00 -1.62 5.19
C ILE A 96 -10.49 -1.32 5.33
N PHE A 97 -11.32 -2.15 4.76
CA PHE A 97 -12.78 -2.07 4.88
C PHE A 97 -13.30 -3.22 5.74
N ASP A 98 -14.36 -2.95 6.47
CA ASP A 98 -15.22 -4.01 6.99
C ASP A 98 -15.97 -4.65 5.81
N ALA A 99 -15.85 -5.97 5.62
CA ALA A 99 -16.45 -6.64 4.47
C ALA A 99 -17.97 -6.73 4.56
N ASP A 100 -18.53 -6.66 5.77
CA ASP A 100 -19.96 -6.81 6.02
C ASP A 100 -20.68 -5.43 5.96
N THR A 101 -20.06 -4.37 6.48
CA THR A 101 -20.64 -3.00 6.49
C THR A 101 -20.15 -2.12 5.36
N HIS A 102 -19.06 -2.49 4.70
CA HIS A 102 -18.34 -1.69 3.69
C HIS A 102 -17.78 -0.35 4.23
N GLU A 103 -17.70 -0.21 5.55
CA GLU A 103 -17.12 0.98 6.18
C GLU A 103 -15.60 0.95 6.11
N LEU A 104 -14.98 2.10 5.87
CA LEU A 104 -13.53 2.27 5.90
C LEU A 104 -13.06 2.28 7.36
N ILE A 105 -12.29 1.27 7.75
CA ILE A 105 -11.68 1.16 9.10
C ILE A 105 -10.40 1.98 9.17
N GLY A 106 -9.62 2.03 8.07
CA GLY A 106 -8.37 2.78 8.02
C GLY A 106 -7.69 2.72 6.67
N ASP A 107 -6.74 3.65 6.45
CA ASP A 107 -5.88 3.74 5.28
C ASP A 107 -4.42 3.80 5.76
N LEU A 108 -3.61 2.85 5.35
CA LEU A 108 -2.22 2.72 5.76
C LEU A 108 -1.30 3.38 4.71
N THR A 109 -1.14 4.70 4.82
CA THR A 109 -0.39 5.51 3.84
C THR A 109 1.07 5.75 4.21
N ALA A 110 1.45 5.59 5.48
CA ALA A 110 2.80 5.84 5.96
C ALA A 110 3.50 4.54 6.39
N LYS A 111 4.84 4.52 6.21
CA LYS A 111 5.70 3.41 6.66
C LYS A 111 5.53 3.18 8.17
N GLU A 112 5.49 1.90 8.57
CA GLU A 112 5.33 1.48 9.97
C GLU A 112 4.01 1.92 10.64
N GLN A 113 3.10 2.54 9.90
CA GLN A 113 1.77 2.87 10.39
C GLN A 113 1.02 1.59 10.77
N MET A 114 0.36 1.62 11.93
CA MET A 114 -0.37 0.47 12.46
C MET A 114 -1.83 0.81 12.71
N GLN A 115 -2.72 -0.12 12.38
CA GLN A 115 -4.15 -0.04 12.63
C GLN A 115 -4.62 -1.27 13.38
N CYS A 116 -5.27 -1.06 14.54
CA CYS A 116 -5.94 -2.15 15.24
C CYS A 116 -7.24 -2.49 14.51
N VAL A 117 -7.38 -3.73 14.08
CA VAL A 117 -8.54 -4.20 13.29
C VAL A 117 -9.45 -5.13 14.08
N ALA A 118 -8.94 -5.79 15.12
CA ALA A 118 -9.76 -6.58 16.04
C ALA A 118 -9.13 -6.58 17.45
N LYS A 119 -9.93 -6.23 18.46
CA LYS A 119 -9.49 -6.14 19.85
C LYS A 119 -9.63 -7.47 20.57
N GLY A 120 -8.60 -7.81 21.36
CA GLY A 120 -8.61 -8.97 22.24
C GLY A 120 -9.72 -8.89 23.29
N GLY A 121 -10.22 -10.04 23.68
CA GLY A 121 -11.23 -10.14 24.74
C GLY A 121 -10.65 -9.85 26.11
N TRP A 122 -11.43 -9.21 26.96
CA TRP A 122 -11.07 -8.96 28.35
C TRP A 122 -10.93 -10.25 29.15
N HIS A 123 -10.03 -10.25 30.10
CA HIS A 123 -9.84 -11.35 31.03
C HIS A 123 -11.02 -11.55 31.98
N GLY A 124 -11.12 -12.72 32.53
CA GLY A 124 -12.03 -13.05 33.63
C GLY A 124 -11.38 -12.81 35.00
N LEU A 125 -12.20 -12.46 35.97
CA LEU A 125 -11.78 -12.17 37.34
C LEU A 125 -11.69 -13.43 38.18
N GLY A 126 -10.63 -13.56 38.98
CA GLY A 126 -10.44 -14.62 39.96
C GLY A 126 -11.26 -14.40 41.24
N ASN A 127 -11.39 -15.46 42.05
CA ASN A 127 -12.22 -15.37 43.25
C ASN A 127 -11.67 -14.41 44.32
N ALA A 128 -10.40 -14.05 44.27
CA ALA A 128 -9.81 -13.05 45.16
C ALA A 128 -10.51 -11.69 45.04
N ARG A 129 -10.97 -11.32 43.82
CA ARG A 129 -11.67 -10.03 43.52
C ARG A 129 -13.07 -9.96 44.14
N PHE A 130 -13.71 -11.09 44.40
CA PHE A 130 -15.08 -11.15 44.93
C PHE A 130 -15.13 -11.23 46.46
N LYS A 131 -13.98 -11.14 47.14
CA LYS A 131 -13.91 -11.08 48.59
C LYS A 131 -14.56 -9.80 49.12
N SER A 132 -15.49 -9.97 50.05
CA SER A 132 -16.18 -8.86 50.71
C SER A 132 -16.35 -9.19 52.19
N SER A 133 -16.86 -8.19 52.99
CA SER A 133 -17.20 -8.36 54.38
C SER A 133 -18.27 -9.44 54.62
N THR A 134 -19.20 -9.56 53.69
CA THR A 134 -20.31 -10.54 53.72
C THR A 134 -19.96 -11.87 53.09
N ASN A 135 -19.03 -11.89 52.10
CA ASN A 135 -18.55 -13.10 51.43
C ASN A 135 -17.04 -13.23 51.58
N ARG A 136 -16.58 -13.86 52.65
CA ARG A 136 -15.15 -14.05 52.97
C ARG A 136 -14.49 -15.18 52.17
N SER A 137 -15.26 -16.08 51.57
CA SER A 137 -14.77 -17.28 50.87
C SER A 137 -15.51 -17.48 49.55
N PRO A 138 -15.44 -16.51 48.60
CA PRO A 138 -16.15 -16.60 47.33
C PRO A 138 -15.62 -17.77 46.50
N ARG A 139 -16.54 -18.53 45.89
CA ARG A 139 -16.24 -19.60 44.94
C ARG A 139 -16.61 -19.24 43.51
N GLN A 140 -16.89 -17.95 43.27
CA GLN A 140 -17.25 -17.47 41.95
C GLN A 140 -16.01 -16.90 41.24
N PHE A 141 -16.00 -17.04 39.95
CA PHE A 141 -15.04 -16.42 39.02
C PHE A 141 -15.78 -16.03 37.77
N THR A 142 -15.17 -15.20 36.91
CA THR A 142 -15.72 -14.92 35.59
C THR A 142 -14.86 -15.58 34.51
N SER A 143 -15.51 -16.03 33.44
CA SER A 143 -14.81 -16.45 32.23
C SER A 143 -14.32 -15.24 31.46
N GLY A 144 -13.21 -15.39 30.76
CA GLY A 144 -12.76 -14.34 29.83
C GLY A 144 -13.75 -14.14 28.68
N HIS A 145 -13.83 -12.91 28.23
CA HIS A 145 -14.69 -12.51 27.11
C HIS A 145 -14.10 -12.97 25.77
N PRO A 146 -14.92 -13.26 24.75
CA PRO A 146 -14.43 -13.52 23.41
C PRO A 146 -13.73 -12.28 22.85
N GLY A 147 -12.72 -12.48 22.01
CA GLY A 147 -12.15 -11.41 21.19
C GLY A 147 -13.06 -11.03 20.04
N GLU A 148 -12.80 -9.88 19.44
CA GLU A 148 -13.51 -9.44 18.24
C GLU A 148 -13.18 -10.35 17.06
N THR A 149 -14.19 -10.65 16.24
CA THR A 149 -14.04 -11.34 14.96
C THR A 149 -14.56 -10.43 13.88
N ARG A 150 -13.75 -10.18 12.85
CA ARG A 150 -14.13 -9.32 11.72
C ARG A 150 -13.73 -9.93 10.40
N ARG A 151 -14.58 -9.75 9.41
CA ARG A 151 -14.24 -9.98 8.01
C ARG A 151 -13.75 -8.66 7.42
N LEU A 152 -12.52 -8.66 6.95
CA LEU A 152 -11.88 -7.48 6.38
C LEU A 152 -11.73 -7.67 4.88
N LYS A 153 -12.07 -6.63 4.12
CA LYS A 153 -11.69 -6.49 2.74
C LYS A 153 -10.49 -5.54 2.69
N LEU A 154 -9.33 -6.07 2.31
CA LEU A 154 -8.14 -5.28 2.06
C LEU A 154 -8.13 -4.90 0.58
N SER A 155 -7.97 -3.62 0.29
CA SER A 155 -7.86 -3.08 -1.05
C SER A 155 -6.55 -2.29 -1.16
N LEU A 156 -5.65 -2.78 -1.99
CA LEU A 156 -4.41 -2.09 -2.27
C LEU A 156 -4.68 -1.06 -3.37
N LYS A 157 -4.72 0.21 -3.00
CA LYS A 157 -4.67 1.29 -3.99
C LYS A 157 -3.28 1.28 -4.60
N LEU A 158 -3.17 0.86 -5.83
CA LEU A 158 -1.91 0.82 -6.56
C LEU A 158 -1.24 2.19 -6.50
N LEU A 159 -0.17 2.23 -5.74
CA LEU A 159 0.79 3.31 -5.75
C LEU A 159 1.81 2.94 -6.81
N ALA A 160 1.69 3.53 -8.00
CA ALA A 160 2.82 3.60 -8.88
C ALA A 160 3.74 4.70 -8.34
N ASP A 161 5.00 4.40 -8.16
CA ASP A 161 5.99 5.40 -7.75
C ASP A 161 6.15 6.46 -8.84
N VAL A 162 6.10 6.01 -10.10
CA VAL A 162 6.26 6.83 -11.30
C VAL A 162 5.05 6.70 -12.23
N GLY A 163 4.36 7.79 -12.48
CA GLY A 163 3.28 7.87 -13.47
C GLY A 163 3.79 8.34 -14.82
N LEU A 164 3.48 7.60 -15.91
CA LEU A 164 3.81 8.02 -17.26
C LEU A 164 2.70 8.90 -17.83
N VAL A 165 3.05 10.06 -18.31
CA VAL A 165 2.14 10.97 -18.99
C VAL A 165 2.66 11.32 -20.40
N GLY A 166 1.78 11.57 -21.34
CA GLY A 166 2.15 11.88 -22.73
C GLY A 166 1.05 11.49 -23.71
N LEU A 167 1.13 11.99 -24.93
CA LEU A 167 0.17 11.70 -25.97
C LEU A 167 0.11 10.19 -26.32
N PRO A 168 -0.98 9.73 -26.94
CA PRO A 168 -1.02 8.41 -27.55
C PRO A 168 0.18 8.23 -28.51
N ASN A 169 0.72 7.04 -28.59
CA ASN A 169 1.87 6.68 -29.42
C ASN A 169 3.21 7.37 -29.07
N ALA A 170 3.31 8.14 -28.00
CA ALA A 170 4.59 8.68 -27.50
C ALA A 170 5.56 7.60 -27.03
N GLY A 171 5.10 6.35 -26.90
CA GLY A 171 5.92 5.20 -26.53
C GLY A 171 5.92 4.86 -25.03
N LYS A 172 4.92 5.33 -24.26
CA LYS A 172 4.76 5.04 -22.84
C LYS A 172 4.76 3.53 -22.53
N SER A 173 3.86 2.80 -23.18
CA SER A 173 3.75 1.34 -22.98
C SER A 173 4.99 0.60 -23.50
N SER A 174 5.68 1.13 -24.53
CA SER A 174 6.96 0.61 -25.00
C SER A 174 8.06 0.80 -23.97
N LEU A 175 8.09 1.97 -23.31
CA LEU A 175 9.03 2.25 -22.24
C LEU A 175 8.84 1.28 -21.08
N ILE A 176 7.61 1.09 -20.60
CA ILE A 176 7.32 0.11 -19.54
C ILE A 176 7.81 -1.29 -19.91
N ARG A 177 7.55 -1.73 -21.15
CA ARG A 177 8.01 -3.04 -21.63
C ARG A 177 9.55 -3.12 -21.68
N ALA A 178 10.22 -2.03 -22.02
CA ALA A 178 11.67 -1.99 -22.12
C ALA A 178 12.37 -2.10 -20.77
N VAL A 179 11.78 -1.52 -19.71
CA VAL A 179 12.40 -1.39 -18.38
C VAL A 179 11.84 -2.39 -17.35
N SER A 180 10.70 -3.00 -17.62
CA SER A 180 10.08 -3.95 -16.70
C SER A 180 10.85 -5.26 -16.63
N ALA A 181 11.12 -5.74 -15.42
CA ALA A 181 11.78 -7.02 -15.15
C ALA A 181 10.91 -8.25 -15.50
N ALA A 182 9.60 -8.04 -15.67
CA ALA A 182 8.64 -9.06 -16.07
C ALA A 182 7.73 -8.47 -17.15
N THR A 183 7.02 -9.34 -17.91
CA THR A 183 6.02 -8.87 -18.87
C THR A 183 5.05 -7.93 -18.15
N PRO A 184 4.89 -6.67 -18.60
CA PRO A 184 3.97 -5.72 -18.00
C PRO A 184 2.58 -6.34 -17.94
N LYS A 185 1.93 -6.25 -16.80
CA LYS A 185 0.60 -6.77 -16.64
C LYS A 185 -0.40 -5.68 -16.96
N VAL A 186 -1.39 -6.07 -17.72
CA VAL A 186 -2.63 -5.35 -17.87
C VAL A 186 -3.45 -5.69 -16.61
N ALA A 187 -3.75 -4.70 -15.79
CA ALA A 187 -4.57 -4.90 -14.62
C ALA A 187 -6.05 -4.64 -14.97
N ASP A 188 -6.89 -5.67 -14.78
CA ASP A 188 -8.33 -5.55 -14.95
C ASP A 188 -8.92 -4.91 -13.69
N TYR A 189 -9.16 -3.61 -13.73
CA TYR A 189 -9.91 -2.92 -12.68
C TYR A 189 -11.38 -2.81 -13.08
N PRO A 190 -12.31 -3.21 -12.21
CA PRO A 190 -13.75 -3.22 -12.52
C PRO A 190 -14.35 -1.84 -12.82
N PHE A 191 -13.57 -0.76 -12.59
CA PHE A 191 -13.97 0.64 -12.80
C PHE A 191 -13.17 1.36 -13.89
N THR A 192 -12.30 0.66 -14.62
CA THR A 192 -11.52 1.24 -15.73
C THR A 192 -11.95 0.63 -17.05
N THR A 193 -12.37 1.47 -18.00
CA THR A 193 -12.64 1.06 -19.37
C THR A 193 -11.36 0.93 -20.20
N LEU A 194 -10.23 1.51 -19.72
CA LEU A 194 -8.90 1.37 -20.29
C LEU A 194 -7.99 0.77 -19.22
N GLN A 195 -7.44 -0.39 -19.52
CA GLN A 195 -6.60 -1.13 -18.59
C GLN A 195 -5.21 -0.48 -18.47
N PRO A 196 -4.77 -0.10 -17.25
CA PRO A 196 -3.44 0.45 -17.05
C PRO A 196 -2.36 -0.62 -17.25
N HIS A 197 -1.27 -0.23 -17.86
CA HIS A 197 -0.08 -1.06 -17.93
C HIS A 197 0.85 -0.73 -16.75
N LEU A 198 1.10 -1.73 -15.92
CA LEU A 198 2.00 -1.61 -14.78
C LEU A 198 3.28 -2.38 -15.07
N GLY A 199 4.41 -1.77 -14.77
CA GLY A 199 5.71 -2.39 -14.88
C GLY A 199 6.51 -2.26 -13.58
N VAL A 200 7.01 -3.37 -13.05
CA VAL A 200 7.95 -3.36 -11.95
C VAL A 200 9.36 -3.25 -12.51
N VAL A 201 10.03 -2.15 -12.22
CA VAL A 201 11.41 -1.91 -12.57
C VAL A 201 12.28 -2.42 -11.42
N ARG A 202 13.20 -3.34 -11.71
CA ARG A 202 14.17 -3.83 -10.73
C ARG A 202 15.53 -3.22 -11.03
N LEU A 203 16.13 -2.63 -10.01
CA LEU A 203 17.50 -2.16 -10.03
C LEU A 203 18.40 -3.18 -9.28
N GLU A 204 19.69 -3.02 -9.37
CA GLU A 204 20.65 -3.80 -8.60
C GLU A 204 20.47 -3.56 -7.09
N ALA A 205 20.99 -4.46 -6.26
CA ALA A 205 20.90 -4.40 -4.79
C ALA A 205 19.49 -4.49 -4.18
N GLY A 206 18.55 -5.14 -4.87
CA GLY A 206 17.20 -5.37 -4.32
C GLY A 206 16.26 -4.17 -4.37
N ARG A 207 16.67 -3.06 -4.99
CA ARG A 207 15.84 -1.88 -5.21
C ARG A 207 14.82 -2.13 -6.33
N SER A 208 13.58 -1.71 -6.12
CA SER A 208 12.54 -1.81 -7.16
C SER A 208 11.51 -0.69 -6.98
N PHE A 209 10.92 -0.26 -8.08
CA PHE A 209 9.82 0.69 -8.08
C PHE A 209 8.80 0.33 -9.16
N VAL A 210 7.60 0.88 -9.04
CA VAL A 210 6.49 0.60 -9.95
C VAL A 210 6.26 1.79 -10.87
N MET A 211 6.20 1.54 -12.19
CA MET A 211 5.78 2.50 -13.20
C MET A 211 4.38 2.17 -13.70
N ALA A 212 3.53 3.18 -13.85
CA ALA A 212 2.20 3.04 -14.43
C ALA A 212 2.08 3.85 -15.72
N ASP A 213 1.59 3.22 -16.79
CA ASP A 213 1.11 3.93 -17.98
C ASP A 213 -0.31 4.43 -17.71
N VAL A 214 -0.52 5.70 -17.92
CA VAL A 214 -1.83 6.35 -17.78
C VAL A 214 -2.49 6.42 -19.15
N PRO A 215 -3.33 5.43 -19.49
CA PRO A 215 -4.16 5.56 -20.67
C PRO A 215 -5.22 6.63 -20.41
N GLY A 216 -5.41 7.54 -21.34
CA GLY A 216 -6.57 8.45 -21.32
C GLY A 216 -6.30 9.92 -21.13
N LEU A 217 -5.04 10.40 -21.09
CA LEU A 217 -4.75 11.80 -21.38
C LEU A 217 -4.85 12.02 -22.91
N ILE A 218 -6.07 12.01 -23.40
CA ILE A 218 -6.40 12.38 -24.78
C ILE A 218 -6.99 13.80 -24.69
N PRO A 219 -6.59 14.73 -25.58
CA PRO A 219 -7.17 16.04 -25.64
C PRO A 219 -8.71 15.97 -25.67
N GLY A 220 -9.40 16.68 -24.75
CA GLY A 220 -10.86 16.65 -24.62
C GLY A 220 -11.43 15.62 -23.65
N ALA A 221 -10.62 14.82 -22.97
CA ALA A 221 -11.09 13.85 -21.96
C ALA A 221 -11.70 14.53 -20.73
N ALA A 222 -11.35 15.78 -20.44
CA ALA A 222 -11.93 16.57 -19.35
C ALA A 222 -13.37 17.03 -19.64
N GLU A 223 -13.82 16.99 -20.88
CA GLU A 223 -15.12 17.55 -21.32
C GLU A 223 -16.29 16.53 -21.31
N GLY A 224 -16.18 15.41 -20.61
CA GLY A 224 -17.41 14.63 -20.33
C GLY A 224 -17.48 13.23 -20.90
N LEU A 225 -16.45 12.69 -21.51
CA LEU A 225 -16.42 11.28 -21.92
C LEU A 225 -15.95 10.34 -20.79
N GLY A 226 -16.34 10.60 -19.56
CA GLY A 226 -16.46 9.69 -18.41
C GLY A 226 -15.36 8.65 -18.08
N LEU A 227 -14.33 8.52 -18.90
CA LEU A 227 -13.47 7.34 -18.98
C LEU A 227 -12.14 7.46 -18.22
N GLY A 228 -11.76 8.67 -17.77
CA GLY A 228 -10.44 8.91 -17.18
C GLY A 228 -10.44 9.34 -15.71
N ILE A 229 -11.54 9.89 -15.20
CA ILE A 229 -11.57 10.58 -13.90
C ILE A 229 -11.21 9.66 -12.73
N ASN A 230 -11.70 8.44 -12.70
CA ASN A 230 -11.41 7.52 -11.60
C ASN A 230 -9.97 6.99 -11.66
N PHE A 231 -9.40 6.85 -12.85
CA PHE A 231 -8.02 6.40 -13.01
C PHE A 231 -7.00 7.50 -12.69
N LEU A 232 -7.30 8.75 -13.01
CA LEU A 232 -6.44 9.88 -12.68
C LEU A 232 -6.32 10.10 -11.17
N LYS A 233 -7.31 9.69 -10.36
CA LYS A 233 -7.20 9.63 -8.90
C LYS A 233 -6.08 8.69 -8.41
N HIS A 234 -5.70 7.69 -9.19
CA HIS A 234 -4.58 6.81 -8.86
C HIS A 234 -3.22 7.47 -9.13
N LEU A 235 -3.17 8.44 -10.06
CA LEU A 235 -1.97 9.27 -10.26
C LEU A 235 -1.74 10.26 -9.13
N ASP A 236 -2.77 10.64 -8.40
CA ASP A 236 -2.63 11.51 -7.23
C ASP A 236 -1.72 10.88 -6.15
N ARG A 237 -1.49 9.59 -6.22
CA ARG A 237 -0.60 8.85 -5.31
C ARG A 237 0.79 8.56 -5.89
N THR A 238 1.08 8.91 -7.15
CA THR A 238 2.43 8.80 -7.71
C THR A 238 3.35 9.85 -7.09
N ARG A 239 4.61 9.51 -6.92
CA ARG A 239 5.63 10.41 -6.36
C ARG A 239 6.26 11.32 -7.41
N LEU A 240 6.28 10.85 -8.65
CA LEU A 240 6.89 11.53 -9.79
C LEU A 240 6.06 11.28 -11.06
N LEU A 241 5.94 12.30 -11.89
CA LEU A 241 5.41 12.18 -13.25
C LEU A 241 6.55 12.17 -14.26
N LEU A 242 6.52 11.19 -15.15
CA LEU A 242 7.46 11.09 -16.26
C LEU A 242 6.76 11.45 -17.55
N HIS A 243 7.03 12.65 -18.08
CA HIS A 243 6.41 13.15 -19.31
C HIS A 243 7.18 12.65 -20.52
N VAL A 244 6.59 11.68 -21.22
CA VAL A 244 7.18 11.06 -22.41
C VAL A 244 6.77 11.84 -23.64
N LEU A 245 7.75 12.41 -24.33
CA LEU A 245 7.60 13.20 -25.55
C LEU A 245 8.13 12.41 -26.74
N ASP A 246 7.33 12.29 -27.78
CA ASP A 246 7.78 11.80 -29.09
C ASP A 246 8.52 12.92 -29.81
N ILE A 247 9.79 12.72 -30.14
CA ILE A 247 10.60 13.75 -30.82
C ILE A 247 10.28 13.86 -32.33
N GLN A 248 9.66 12.81 -32.89
CA GLN A 248 9.26 12.78 -34.31
C GLN A 248 7.86 12.14 -34.44
N PRO A 249 6.80 12.89 -34.07
CA PRO A 249 5.44 12.37 -34.19
C PRO A 249 5.09 12.05 -35.66
N ILE A 250 4.38 10.93 -35.87
CA ILE A 250 3.98 10.47 -37.21
C ILE A 250 3.07 11.49 -37.91
N ASP A 251 2.27 12.24 -37.16
CA ASP A 251 1.36 13.26 -37.63
C ASP A 251 2.05 14.59 -37.93
N GLY A 252 3.37 14.69 -37.77
CA GLY A 252 4.16 15.90 -37.99
C GLY A 252 3.89 17.00 -36.95
N SER A 253 3.22 16.74 -35.85
CA SER A 253 2.97 17.71 -34.78
C SER A 253 4.26 18.11 -34.08
N ASP A 254 4.27 19.33 -33.53
CA ASP A 254 5.41 19.86 -32.77
C ASP A 254 5.47 19.26 -31.39
N PRO A 255 6.58 18.58 -30.99
CA PRO A 255 6.76 18.01 -29.65
C PRO A 255 6.54 19.02 -28.52
N LEU A 256 6.88 20.28 -28.68
CA LEU A 256 6.68 21.32 -27.66
C LEU A 256 5.21 21.73 -27.52
N LYS A 257 4.47 21.76 -28.61
CA LYS A 257 3.01 21.98 -28.56
C LYS A 257 2.33 20.80 -27.89
N ASN A 258 2.75 19.58 -28.20
CA ASN A 258 2.25 18.35 -27.59
C ASN A 258 2.51 18.32 -26.08
N ARG A 259 3.67 18.79 -25.64
CA ARG A 259 3.99 19.00 -24.22
C ARG A 259 2.99 19.95 -23.55
N ALA A 260 2.81 21.15 -24.13
CA ALA A 260 1.93 22.16 -23.55
C ALA A 260 0.47 21.69 -23.48
N LEU A 261 0.04 20.88 -24.44
CA LEU A 261 -1.30 20.28 -24.48
C LEU A 261 -1.52 19.37 -23.28
N ILE A 262 -0.59 18.48 -23.00
CA ILE A 262 -0.67 17.56 -21.84
C ILE A 262 -0.57 18.31 -20.52
N GLU A 263 0.27 19.33 -20.41
CA GLU A 263 0.38 20.16 -19.20
C GLU A 263 -0.93 20.87 -18.90
N ASN A 264 -1.58 21.43 -19.91
CA ASN A 264 -2.88 22.08 -19.76
C ASN A 264 -3.98 21.08 -19.34
N GLU A 265 -3.99 19.87 -19.89
CA GLU A 265 -4.95 18.83 -19.49
C GLU A 265 -4.74 18.39 -18.04
N LEU A 266 -3.49 18.24 -17.60
CA LEU A 266 -3.18 17.92 -16.20
C LEU A 266 -3.67 19.03 -15.24
N ILE A 267 -3.48 20.31 -15.59
CA ILE A 267 -3.94 21.46 -14.78
C ILE A 267 -5.48 21.48 -14.71
N LYS A 268 -6.16 21.26 -15.83
CA LYS A 268 -7.63 21.20 -15.85
C LYS A 268 -8.19 20.07 -15.00
N TYR A 269 -7.47 18.95 -14.96
CA TYR A 269 -7.91 17.77 -14.24
C TYR A 269 -7.70 17.90 -12.72
N SER A 270 -6.47 18.16 -12.26
CA SER A 270 -6.10 18.32 -10.86
C SER A 270 -4.89 19.26 -10.73
N PRO A 271 -5.07 20.43 -10.11
CA PRO A 271 -3.95 21.31 -9.79
C PRO A 271 -2.88 20.63 -8.93
N GLU A 272 -3.27 19.71 -8.04
CA GLU A 272 -2.35 18.94 -7.20
C GLU A 272 -1.48 18.01 -8.02
N LEU A 273 -2.07 17.31 -9.00
CA LEU A 273 -1.33 16.43 -9.91
C LEU A 273 -0.38 17.25 -10.80
N ALA A 274 -0.82 18.42 -11.28
CA ALA A 274 0.00 19.31 -12.08
C ALA A 274 1.21 19.89 -11.31
N ALA A 275 1.09 20.03 -9.98
CA ALA A 275 2.14 20.53 -9.10
C ALA A 275 3.21 19.49 -8.74
N LYS A 276 3.01 18.20 -9.05
CA LYS A 276 3.97 17.13 -8.74
C LYS A 276 5.29 17.32 -9.48
N PRO A 277 6.40 16.79 -8.88
CA PRO A 277 7.68 16.71 -9.58
C PRO A 277 7.51 16.02 -10.93
N ARG A 278 8.08 16.64 -11.98
CA ARG A 278 7.96 16.12 -13.35
C ARG A 278 9.30 16.08 -14.03
N TRP A 279 9.61 14.95 -14.67
CA TRP A 279 10.79 14.80 -15.51
C TRP A 279 10.37 14.62 -16.96
N PHE A 280 11.23 14.98 -17.89
CA PHE A 280 10.97 14.83 -19.31
C PHE A 280 11.79 13.70 -19.91
N VAL A 281 11.12 12.92 -20.76
CA VAL A 281 11.75 11.84 -21.52
C VAL A 281 11.50 12.10 -23.01
N LEU A 282 12.56 12.36 -23.73
CA LEU A 282 12.57 12.51 -25.19
C LEU A 282 12.77 11.12 -25.79
N ASN A 283 11.69 10.54 -26.32
CA ASN A 283 11.69 9.18 -26.81
C ASN A 283 11.76 9.12 -28.34
N LYS A 284 12.14 7.97 -28.86
CA LYS A 284 12.33 7.66 -30.28
C LYS A 284 13.52 8.34 -30.93
N ILE A 285 14.61 8.52 -30.16
CA ILE A 285 15.85 9.10 -30.69
C ILE A 285 16.46 8.30 -31.85
N ASP A 286 16.04 7.05 -32.03
CA ASP A 286 16.45 6.14 -33.09
C ASP A 286 15.88 6.51 -34.48
N LEU A 287 14.91 7.41 -34.55
CA LEU A 287 14.28 7.80 -35.82
C LEU A 287 15.03 8.90 -36.58
N LEU A 288 15.96 9.61 -35.89
CA LEU A 288 16.69 10.73 -36.49
C LEU A 288 18.18 10.41 -36.65
N PRO A 289 18.80 10.93 -37.72
CA PRO A 289 20.26 10.91 -37.86
C PRO A 289 20.93 11.69 -36.71
N PRO A 290 22.16 11.31 -36.29
CA PRO A 290 22.81 11.92 -35.13
C PRO A 290 22.95 13.44 -35.18
N GLU A 291 23.21 14.01 -36.36
CA GLU A 291 23.38 15.47 -36.54
C GLU A 291 22.07 16.23 -36.36
N GLU A 292 20.97 15.73 -36.91
CA GLU A 292 19.64 16.31 -36.76
C GLU A 292 19.13 16.14 -35.32
N LEU A 293 19.36 14.96 -34.74
CA LEU A 293 19.03 14.69 -33.38
C LEU A 293 19.69 15.68 -32.42
N GLN A 294 20.98 15.94 -32.56
CA GLN A 294 21.72 16.85 -31.70
C GLN A 294 21.18 18.28 -31.76
N LYS A 295 20.86 18.78 -32.96
CA LYS A 295 20.24 20.12 -33.15
C LYS A 295 18.86 20.21 -32.51
N LEU A 296 18.02 19.21 -32.76
CA LEU A 296 16.67 19.13 -32.19
C LEU A 296 16.70 19.05 -30.66
N MET A 297 17.61 18.24 -30.10
CA MET A 297 17.78 18.09 -28.65
C MET A 297 18.23 19.39 -27.98
N GLN A 298 19.17 20.10 -28.57
CA GLN A 298 19.59 21.42 -28.07
C GLN A 298 18.42 22.40 -28.09
N PHE A 299 17.65 22.45 -29.17
CA PHE A 299 16.48 23.31 -29.27
C PHE A 299 15.42 22.96 -28.22
N ILE A 300 15.04 21.71 -28.09
CA ILE A 300 14.04 21.25 -27.08
C ILE A 300 14.51 21.58 -25.67
N LYS A 301 15.77 21.27 -25.33
CA LYS A 301 16.33 21.54 -24.00
C LYS A 301 16.32 23.03 -23.63
N THR A 302 16.49 23.95 -24.58
CA THR A 302 16.40 25.38 -24.30
C THR A 302 14.97 25.83 -23.97
N GLN A 303 13.95 25.12 -24.43
CA GLN A 303 12.55 25.42 -24.21
C GLN A 303 11.96 24.68 -22.98
N LEU A 304 12.71 23.76 -22.40
CA LEU A 304 12.34 23.06 -21.15
C LEU A 304 12.86 23.83 -19.93
N PRO A 305 12.20 23.71 -18.75
CA PRO A 305 12.69 24.31 -17.52
C PRO A 305 14.09 23.78 -17.17
N GLN A 306 15.07 24.68 -16.95
CA GLN A 306 16.49 24.33 -16.80
C GLN A 306 16.81 23.44 -15.60
N HIS A 307 15.94 23.40 -14.58
CA HIS A 307 16.13 22.64 -13.35
C HIS A 307 15.41 21.28 -13.35
N VAL A 308 14.77 20.93 -14.48
CA VAL A 308 14.06 19.65 -14.60
C VAL A 308 14.93 18.66 -15.37
N PRO A 309 15.13 17.44 -14.84
CA PRO A 309 15.87 16.41 -15.55
C PRO A 309 15.21 16.03 -16.89
N VAL A 310 16.06 15.92 -17.93
CA VAL A 310 15.65 15.55 -19.28
C VAL A 310 16.48 14.35 -19.73
N PHE A 311 15.81 13.27 -20.13
CA PHE A 311 16.45 12.04 -20.60
C PHE A 311 16.14 11.79 -22.06
N GLU A 312 17.15 11.37 -22.80
CA GLU A 312 17.07 10.98 -24.20
C GLU A 312 17.08 9.46 -24.29
N ILE A 313 16.02 8.88 -24.86
CA ILE A 313 15.89 7.45 -24.93
C ILE A 313 15.35 6.95 -26.29
N SER A 314 15.69 5.71 -26.58
CA SER A 314 14.90 4.86 -27.47
C SER A 314 14.31 3.71 -26.66
N ALA A 315 13.03 3.78 -26.40
CA ALA A 315 12.34 2.68 -25.71
C ALA A 315 12.37 1.40 -26.55
N LEU A 316 12.36 1.50 -27.86
CA LEU A 316 12.41 0.35 -28.80
C LEU A 316 13.78 -0.34 -28.77
N GLN A 317 14.86 0.44 -28.85
CA GLN A 317 16.24 -0.08 -28.87
C GLN A 317 16.85 -0.21 -27.46
N ARG A 318 16.12 0.20 -26.41
CA ARG A 318 16.56 0.22 -25.02
C ARG A 318 17.80 1.11 -24.76
N VAL A 319 18.01 2.10 -25.60
CA VAL A 319 19.10 3.09 -25.43
C VAL A 319 18.68 4.13 -24.41
N GLY A 320 19.55 4.49 -23.45
CA GLY A 320 19.29 5.50 -22.42
C GLY A 320 18.30 5.05 -21.30
N THR A 321 17.59 3.95 -21.48
CA THR A 321 16.56 3.49 -20.52
C THR A 321 17.16 3.08 -19.16
N GLN A 322 18.34 2.49 -19.14
CA GLN A 322 18.99 2.08 -17.90
C GLN A 322 19.42 3.28 -17.05
N ALA A 323 20.02 4.30 -17.66
CA ALA A 323 20.39 5.54 -16.99
C ALA A 323 19.17 6.25 -16.38
N LEU A 324 18.05 6.28 -17.13
CA LEU A 324 16.77 6.78 -16.63
C LEU A 324 16.32 6.01 -15.39
N CYS A 325 16.35 4.67 -15.43
CA CYS A 325 15.90 3.84 -14.30
C CYS A 325 16.74 4.07 -13.03
N TYR A 326 18.06 4.17 -13.15
CA TYR A 326 18.92 4.46 -11.99
C TYR A 326 18.64 5.84 -11.41
N ALA A 327 18.52 6.86 -12.27
CA ALA A 327 18.20 8.22 -11.81
C ALA A 327 16.83 8.28 -11.10
N LEU A 328 15.82 7.55 -11.61
CA LEU A 328 14.52 7.44 -10.96
C LEU A 328 14.62 6.76 -9.59
N GLY A 329 15.36 5.66 -9.48
CA GLY A 329 15.58 4.97 -8.20
C GLY A 329 16.25 5.87 -7.18
N ASP A 330 17.32 6.57 -7.55
CA ASP A 330 18.04 7.49 -6.67
C ASP A 330 17.18 8.68 -6.22
N PHE A 331 16.27 9.15 -7.08
CA PHE A 331 15.34 10.22 -6.73
C PHE A 331 14.27 9.74 -5.75
N LEU A 332 13.70 8.57 -5.99
CA LEU A 332 12.67 7.99 -5.13
C LEU A 332 13.19 7.72 -3.72
N GLU A 333 14.41 7.23 -3.58
CA GLU A 333 15.06 7.04 -2.28
C GLU A 333 15.28 8.36 -1.52
N LYS A 334 15.65 9.44 -2.22
CA LYS A 334 15.84 10.75 -1.58
C LYS A 334 14.55 11.36 -1.04
N ILE A 335 13.41 10.99 -1.59
CA ILE A 335 12.09 11.44 -1.08
C ILE A 335 11.66 10.61 0.14
N GLU A 336 12.18 9.40 0.32
CA GLU A 336 11.86 8.52 1.45
C GLU A 336 12.60 8.86 2.75
N HIS A 337 13.65 9.65 2.64
CA HIS A 337 14.47 10.16 3.76
C HIS A 337 14.23 11.64 3.99
#